data_bcb96aeff32aa3adc83f8dc3f286ec59
#
_entry.id   bcb96aeff32aa3adc83f8dc3f286ec59
#
_cell.length_a   1.000
_cell.length_b   1.000
_cell.length_c   1.000
_cell.angle_alpha   90.00
_cell.angle_beta   90.00
_cell.angle_gamma   90.00
#
_symmetry.space_group_name_H-M   'P 1'
#
loop_
_entity.id
_entity.type
_entity.pdbx_description
1 polymer ?
#
loop_
_entity_poly.entity_id
_entity_poly.type
_entity_poly.pdbx_seq_one_letter_code
_entity_poly.pdbx_strand_id
1 'polypeptide(L)'
;MTLDASRDLLEMKPLAVANDTVGEPEAMLRRMEADGYLFFRDVLDQGAVARLRQHFLDVLVDWGYVDKGSELPVWNGKDLEGFPVKIEPLHDDRVWEEFVGDPAVDAFFTRLLGEPPFWLEITEYRITPPVKAMPDDPFIGRHQDAFYNMGMECFTCWIPLIEIDERAGGLAVLPGLHKGDFFHDRNDPPQYRIPPGALPDNWHRSVYHPGDMVMFDKMTPHSGLPNTSNLFRLSMDIRVAPIGGDLPVIGVIEKFDEDRIVVRDQNGQSRQLTIDADTYCRWTAGKRLSVNELRTMLQVGDRVLASVSEDRAISLRPPR
;
A
#
# COMPACT_ATOMS: atom_id res chain seq x y z
N MET A 1 5.27 -3.78 -34.63
CA MET A 1 4.38 -2.62 -34.45
C MET A 1 4.71 -2.10 -33.07
N THR A 2 5.61 -1.14 -32.97
CA THR A 2 5.96 -0.49 -31.70
C THR A 2 4.77 0.40 -31.33
N LEU A 3 4.00 -0.02 -30.33
CA LEU A 3 2.96 0.78 -29.72
C LEU A 3 3.65 2.03 -29.13
N ASP A 4 3.13 3.20 -29.42
CA ASP A 4 3.59 4.45 -28.82
C ASP A 4 3.08 4.47 -27.37
N ALA A 5 3.92 3.97 -26.43
CA ALA A 5 3.57 3.81 -25.02
C ALA A 5 3.04 5.12 -24.36
N SER A 6 3.41 6.30 -24.92
CA SER A 6 2.87 7.57 -24.45
C SER A 6 1.42 7.77 -24.86
N ARG A 7 0.97 7.17 -25.94
CA ARG A 7 -0.41 7.27 -26.45
C ARG A 7 -1.36 6.37 -25.65
N ASP A 8 -0.91 5.20 -25.24
CA ASP A 8 -1.72 4.23 -24.51
C ASP A 8 -2.07 4.70 -23.07
N LEU A 9 -1.21 5.50 -22.44
CA LEU A 9 -1.51 6.09 -21.13
C LEU A 9 -2.64 7.14 -21.19
N LEU A 10 -2.81 7.81 -22.32
CA LEU A 10 -3.86 8.80 -22.56
C LEU A 10 -5.22 8.15 -22.87
N GLU A 11 -5.25 6.88 -23.26
CA GLU A 11 -6.47 6.16 -23.66
C GLU A 11 -7.06 5.27 -22.55
N MET A 12 -6.43 5.22 -21.36
CA MET A 12 -6.98 4.47 -20.23
C MET A 12 -8.34 5.04 -19.79
N LYS A 13 -9.27 4.13 -19.49
CA LYS A 13 -10.56 4.52 -18.93
C LYS A 13 -10.39 5.15 -17.56
N PRO A 14 -11.15 6.20 -17.22
CA PRO A 14 -11.13 6.75 -15.87
C PRO A 14 -11.68 5.74 -14.85
N LEU A 15 -11.20 5.85 -13.62
CA LEU A 15 -11.77 5.15 -12.49
C LEU A 15 -13.18 5.68 -12.20
N ALA A 16 -14.11 4.78 -11.90
CA ALA A 16 -15.46 5.17 -11.48
C ALA A 16 -15.43 5.72 -10.05
N VAL A 17 -15.98 6.92 -9.87
CA VAL A 17 -16.06 7.56 -8.54
C VAL A 17 -17.07 6.84 -7.66
N ALA A 18 -16.72 6.66 -6.38
CA ALA A 18 -17.47 5.91 -5.38
C ALA A 18 -17.92 6.76 -4.17
N ASN A 19 -17.94 8.08 -4.28
CA ASN A 19 -18.30 8.99 -3.18
C ASN A 19 -19.71 8.72 -2.63
N ASP A 20 -20.59 8.20 -3.45
CA ASP A 20 -21.96 7.80 -3.09
C ASP A 20 -22.03 6.65 -2.08
N THR A 21 -20.93 5.93 -1.88
CA THR A 21 -20.85 4.85 -0.89
C THR A 21 -20.37 5.31 0.50
N VAL A 22 -19.95 6.57 0.65
CA VAL A 22 -19.48 7.10 1.92
C VAL A 22 -20.63 7.28 2.90
N GLY A 23 -20.62 6.51 3.99
CA GLY A 23 -21.71 6.42 4.96
C GLY A 23 -22.70 5.30 4.68
N GLU A 24 -22.43 4.47 3.66
CA GLU A 24 -23.23 3.31 3.26
C GLU A 24 -22.32 2.06 3.19
N PRO A 25 -21.87 1.51 4.34
CA PRO A 25 -20.84 0.45 4.38
C PRO A 25 -21.19 -0.79 3.55
N GLU A 26 -22.46 -1.21 3.55
CA GLU A 26 -22.90 -2.34 2.71
C GLU A 26 -22.81 -2.02 1.21
N ALA A 27 -23.10 -0.79 0.79
CA ALA A 27 -22.95 -0.37 -0.60
C ALA A 27 -21.46 -0.32 -1.00
N MET A 28 -20.63 0.15 -0.09
CA MET A 28 -19.18 0.15 -0.23
C MET A 28 -18.65 -1.27 -0.44
N LEU A 29 -19.02 -2.24 0.42
CA LEU A 29 -18.61 -3.63 0.29
C LEU A 29 -19.11 -4.27 -1.01
N ARG A 30 -20.38 -4.06 -1.38
CA ARG A 30 -20.93 -4.57 -2.65
C ARG A 30 -20.15 -4.06 -3.85
N ARG A 31 -19.74 -2.77 -3.85
CA ARG A 31 -18.98 -2.19 -4.94
C ARG A 31 -17.52 -2.67 -4.94
N MET A 32 -16.89 -2.80 -3.77
CA MET A 32 -15.59 -3.43 -3.63
C MET A 32 -15.61 -4.86 -4.17
N GLU A 33 -16.63 -5.63 -3.81
CA GLU A 33 -16.82 -6.99 -4.32
C GLU A 33 -17.05 -7.02 -5.84
N ALA A 34 -17.74 -6.06 -6.42
CA ALA A 34 -18.00 -6.02 -7.86
C ALA A 34 -16.73 -5.64 -8.66
N ASP A 35 -16.05 -4.57 -8.25
CA ASP A 35 -15.02 -3.90 -9.04
C ASP A 35 -13.59 -4.18 -8.56
N GLY A 36 -13.42 -4.59 -7.30
CA GLY A 36 -12.12 -4.79 -6.64
C GLY A 36 -11.44 -3.50 -6.20
N TYR A 37 -12.06 -2.36 -6.45
CA TYR A 37 -11.55 -1.06 -6.03
C TYR A 37 -12.69 -0.05 -5.81
N LEU A 38 -12.35 1.03 -5.10
CA LEU A 38 -13.17 2.22 -4.90
C LEU A 38 -12.30 3.45 -5.12
N PHE A 39 -12.79 4.39 -5.90
CA PHE A 39 -12.10 5.65 -6.10
C PHE A 39 -12.92 6.79 -5.52
N PHE A 40 -12.32 7.51 -4.59
CA PHE A 40 -12.94 8.64 -3.90
C PHE A 40 -12.29 9.95 -4.31
N ARG A 41 -13.11 10.95 -4.60
CA ARG A 41 -12.68 12.30 -4.95
C ARG A 41 -12.87 13.23 -3.77
N ASP A 42 -11.80 13.96 -3.39
CA ASP A 42 -11.83 15.05 -2.42
C ASP A 42 -12.56 14.67 -1.11
N VAL A 43 -12.18 13.52 -0.54
CA VAL A 43 -12.79 12.97 0.68
C VAL A 43 -11.91 13.10 1.90
N LEU A 44 -10.59 13.24 1.72
CA LEU A 44 -9.63 13.37 2.81
C LEU A 44 -9.41 14.85 3.13
N ASP A 45 -9.22 15.15 4.41
CA ASP A 45 -8.96 16.53 4.87
C ASP A 45 -7.70 17.10 4.23
N GLN A 46 -7.84 18.26 3.60
CA GLN A 46 -6.76 18.91 2.86
C GLN A 46 -5.61 19.34 3.79
N GLY A 47 -5.92 19.68 5.04
CA GLY A 47 -4.92 20.03 6.05
C GLY A 47 -4.09 18.82 6.47
N ALA A 48 -4.73 17.67 6.70
CA ALA A 48 -4.05 16.42 7.02
C ALA A 48 -3.15 15.95 5.86
N VAL A 49 -3.68 16.01 4.62
CA VAL A 49 -2.90 15.69 3.40
C VAL A 49 -1.71 16.65 3.22
N ALA A 50 -1.89 17.94 3.50
CA ALA A 50 -0.81 18.93 3.39
C ALA A 50 0.29 18.69 4.42
N ARG A 51 -0.06 18.36 5.68
CA ARG A 51 0.93 17.98 6.71
C ARG A 51 1.70 16.72 6.31
N LEU A 52 1.00 15.69 5.86
CA LEU A 52 1.64 14.47 5.37
C LEU A 52 2.60 14.75 4.21
N ARG A 53 2.18 15.57 3.22
CA ARG A 53 3.04 15.99 2.11
C ARG A 53 4.28 16.73 2.58
N GLN A 54 4.18 17.54 3.65
CA GLN A 54 5.32 18.30 4.16
C GLN A 54 6.45 17.39 4.63
N HIS A 55 6.16 16.29 5.31
CA HIS A 55 7.18 15.31 5.72
C HIS A 55 7.96 14.76 4.51
N PHE A 56 7.29 14.48 3.39
CA PHE A 56 7.95 14.02 2.16
C PHE A 56 8.82 15.12 1.53
N LEU A 57 8.35 16.37 1.54
CA LEU A 57 9.12 17.51 1.03
C LEU A 57 10.37 17.73 1.87
N ASP A 58 10.26 17.67 3.19
CA ASP A 58 11.39 17.84 4.11
C ASP A 58 12.48 16.81 3.84
N VAL A 59 12.12 15.54 3.66
CA VAL A 59 13.08 14.48 3.27
C VAL A 59 13.75 14.79 1.94
N LEU A 60 13.01 15.22 0.92
CA LEU A 60 13.59 15.57 -0.39
C LEU A 60 14.52 16.78 -0.32
N VAL A 61 14.19 17.78 0.50
CA VAL A 61 15.02 18.96 0.76
C VAL A 61 16.29 18.55 1.51
N ASP A 62 16.19 17.75 2.56
CA ASP A 62 17.33 17.27 3.35
C ASP A 62 18.27 16.42 2.51
N TRP A 63 17.74 15.62 1.59
CA TRP A 63 18.54 14.86 0.62
C TRP A 63 19.07 15.73 -0.51
N GLY A 64 18.64 17.00 -0.62
CA GLY A 64 19.09 17.97 -1.63
C GLY A 64 18.56 17.69 -3.03
N TYR A 65 17.44 17.03 -3.20
CA TYR A 65 16.77 16.79 -4.49
C TYR A 65 15.73 17.87 -4.86
N VAL A 66 15.28 18.62 -3.86
CA VAL A 66 14.33 19.73 -3.98
C VAL A 66 14.93 20.94 -3.28
N ASP A 67 14.75 22.13 -3.86
CA ASP A 67 15.28 23.36 -3.29
C ASP A 67 14.51 23.78 -2.04
N LYS A 68 15.22 24.33 -1.06
CA LYS A 68 14.61 24.80 0.19
C LYS A 68 13.58 25.88 -0.06
N GLY A 69 12.39 25.71 0.56
CA GLY A 69 11.28 26.64 0.43
C GLY A 69 10.37 26.36 -0.77
N SER A 70 10.61 25.29 -1.52
CA SER A 70 9.67 24.85 -2.56
C SER A 70 8.39 24.31 -1.96
N GLU A 71 7.25 24.75 -2.47
CA GLU A 71 5.92 24.24 -2.09
C GLU A 71 5.55 22.94 -2.83
N LEU A 72 6.22 22.67 -3.94
CA LEU A 72 6.06 21.48 -4.77
C LEU A 72 7.38 20.70 -4.85
N PRO A 73 7.33 19.38 -5.04
CA PRO A 73 8.51 18.51 -5.12
C PRO A 73 9.21 18.61 -6.48
N VAL A 74 9.56 19.82 -6.92
CA VAL A 74 10.25 20.06 -8.19
C VAL A 74 11.66 19.53 -8.12
N TRP A 75 12.00 18.59 -9.01
CA TRP A 75 13.36 18.06 -9.11
C TRP A 75 14.33 19.15 -9.58
N ASN A 76 15.40 19.39 -8.81
CA ASN A 76 16.38 20.41 -9.08
C ASN A 76 17.53 19.99 -10.02
N GLY A 77 17.46 18.78 -10.58
CA GLY A 77 18.46 18.28 -11.52
C GLY A 77 19.59 17.46 -10.88
N LYS A 78 19.58 17.26 -9.56
CA LYS A 78 20.55 16.37 -8.89
C LYS A 78 20.45 14.96 -9.47
N ASP A 79 21.61 14.30 -9.60
CA ASP A 79 21.66 12.92 -10.08
C ASP A 79 20.79 11.98 -9.24
N LEU A 80 20.00 11.15 -9.93
CA LEU A 80 19.08 10.18 -9.34
C LEU A 80 19.67 8.77 -9.24
N GLU A 81 20.93 8.58 -9.62
CA GLU A 81 21.62 7.30 -9.41
C GLU A 81 21.63 6.94 -7.92
N GLY A 82 21.15 5.74 -7.60
CA GLY A 82 21.04 5.28 -6.21
C GLY A 82 19.92 5.93 -5.40
N PHE A 83 18.94 6.61 -6.05
CA PHE A 83 17.78 7.14 -5.34
C PHE A 83 17.08 6.01 -4.55
N PRO A 84 16.82 6.17 -3.24
CA PRO A 84 16.33 5.10 -2.40
C PRO A 84 14.88 4.71 -2.76
N VAL A 85 14.64 3.41 -2.82
CA VAL A 85 13.28 2.86 -3.01
C VAL A 85 12.46 2.97 -1.71
N LYS A 86 13.14 2.80 -0.56
CA LYS A 86 12.55 2.96 0.77
C LYS A 86 12.94 4.29 1.37
N ILE A 87 11.97 4.95 1.96
CA ILE A 87 12.13 6.28 2.56
C ILE A 87 12.22 6.09 4.08
N GLU A 88 13.37 5.59 4.52
CA GLU A 88 13.58 5.21 5.93
C GLU A 88 13.20 6.34 6.93
N PRO A 89 13.53 7.64 6.71
CA PRO A 89 13.12 8.67 7.66
C PRO A 89 11.60 8.71 7.93
N LEU A 90 10.77 8.53 6.90
CA LEU A 90 9.32 8.51 7.07
C LEU A 90 8.82 7.26 7.83
N HIS A 91 9.54 6.14 7.68
CA HIS A 91 9.25 4.91 8.43
C HIS A 91 9.69 5.02 9.89
N ASP A 92 10.88 5.57 10.14
CA ASP A 92 11.43 5.73 11.50
C ASP A 92 10.58 6.69 12.34
N ASP A 93 10.10 7.77 11.72
CA ASP A 93 9.22 8.76 12.35
C ASP A 93 7.75 8.32 12.41
N ARG A 94 7.40 7.17 11.81
CA ARG A 94 6.03 6.63 11.78
C ARG A 94 4.98 7.65 11.33
N VAL A 95 5.31 8.42 10.30
CA VAL A 95 4.51 9.57 9.82
C VAL A 95 3.06 9.21 9.50
N TRP A 96 2.79 7.96 9.13
CA TRP A 96 1.43 7.48 8.88
C TRP A 96 0.52 7.56 10.12
N GLU A 97 1.06 7.41 11.34
CA GLU A 97 0.27 7.47 12.59
C GLU A 97 -0.30 8.86 12.83
N GLU A 98 0.48 9.90 12.54
CA GLU A 98 -0.01 11.27 12.60
C GLU A 98 -1.18 11.48 11.64
N PHE A 99 -1.06 10.94 10.42
CA PHE A 99 -2.10 11.07 9.40
C PHE A 99 -3.39 10.35 9.79
N VAL A 100 -3.33 9.06 10.17
CA VAL A 100 -4.53 8.29 10.53
C VAL A 100 -5.11 8.70 11.89
N GLY A 101 -4.31 9.31 12.76
CA GLY A 101 -4.74 9.87 14.03
C GLY A 101 -5.37 11.26 13.91
N ASP A 102 -5.36 11.87 12.73
CA ASP A 102 -6.08 13.13 12.50
C ASP A 102 -7.59 12.92 12.65
N PRO A 103 -8.30 13.73 13.47
CA PRO A 103 -9.72 13.53 13.75
C PRO A 103 -10.61 13.56 12.47
N ALA A 104 -10.25 14.33 11.47
CA ALA A 104 -11.02 14.40 10.22
C ALA A 104 -10.81 13.15 9.36
N VAL A 105 -9.58 12.60 9.35
CA VAL A 105 -9.25 11.34 8.67
C VAL A 105 -9.95 10.17 9.37
N ASP A 106 -9.84 10.07 10.70
CA ASP A 106 -10.50 9.04 11.49
C ASP A 106 -12.03 9.06 11.29
N ALA A 107 -12.64 10.26 11.36
CA ALA A 107 -14.08 10.42 11.12
C ALA A 107 -14.51 10.01 9.71
N PHE A 108 -13.68 10.29 8.70
CA PHE A 108 -13.95 9.85 7.33
C PHE A 108 -13.96 8.32 7.24
N PHE A 109 -12.91 7.66 7.74
CA PHE A 109 -12.82 6.19 7.69
C PHE A 109 -13.87 5.51 8.56
N THR A 110 -14.18 6.05 9.74
CA THR A 110 -15.27 5.54 10.57
C THR A 110 -16.62 5.60 9.83
N ARG A 111 -16.89 6.70 9.14
CA ARG A 111 -18.11 6.83 8.32
C ARG A 111 -18.10 5.90 7.11
N LEU A 112 -16.95 5.72 6.44
CA LEU A 112 -16.82 4.83 5.27
C LEU A 112 -17.03 3.37 5.65
N LEU A 113 -16.43 2.94 6.77
CA LEU A 113 -16.46 1.55 7.22
C LEU A 113 -17.69 1.23 8.09
N GLY A 114 -18.39 2.24 8.64
CA GLY A 114 -19.47 2.05 9.59
C GLY A 114 -19.01 1.65 11.00
N GLU A 115 -17.71 1.55 11.22
CA GLU A 115 -17.04 1.22 12.47
C GLU A 115 -15.67 1.89 12.54
N PRO A 116 -15.06 2.04 13.72
CA PRO A 116 -13.71 2.60 13.83
C PRO A 116 -12.70 1.79 13.00
N PRO A 117 -11.82 2.44 12.22
CA PRO A 117 -10.85 1.75 11.39
C PRO A 117 -9.82 0.99 12.23
N PHE A 118 -9.51 -0.25 11.83
CA PHE A 118 -8.37 -0.98 12.36
C PHE A 118 -7.21 -0.92 11.37
N TRP A 119 -6.18 -0.15 11.70
CA TRP A 119 -5.02 0.04 10.84
C TRP A 119 -4.01 -1.08 11.01
N LEU A 120 -3.55 -1.63 9.90
CA LEU A 120 -2.42 -2.54 9.89
C LEU A 120 -1.13 -1.72 9.80
N GLU A 121 -0.15 -2.06 10.64
CA GLU A 121 1.19 -1.42 10.60
C GLU A 121 1.98 -1.87 9.35
N ILE A 122 1.38 -1.66 8.18
CA ILE A 122 1.95 -1.94 6.86
C ILE A 122 1.76 -0.70 6.00
N THR A 123 2.81 0.09 5.87
CA THR A 123 2.77 1.37 5.17
C THR A 123 3.87 1.44 4.13
N GLU A 124 3.58 2.03 2.98
CA GLU A 124 4.57 2.32 1.94
C GLU A 124 4.55 3.82 1.62
N TYR A 125 5.66 4.46 1.83
CA TYR A 125 5.88 5.85 1.42
C TYR A 125 6.56 5.85 0.06
N ARG A 126 5.90 6.43 -0.94
CA ARG A 126 6.38 6.40 -2.31
C ARG A 126 6.80 7.78 -2.77
N ILE A 127 8.11 7.96 -2.94
CA ILE A 127 8.70 9.08 -3.66
C ILE A 127 9.21 8.53 -5.00
N THR A 128 8.45 8.80 -6.07
CA THR A 128 8.80 8.28 -7.40
C THR A 128 9.51 9.37 -8.18
N PRO A 129 10.82 9.22 -8.45
CA PRO A 129 11.59 10.22 -9.18
C PRO A 129 11.18 10.31 -10.66
N PRO A 130 11.46 11.45 -11.32
CA PRO A 130 11.34 11.57 -12.76
C PRO A 130 12.18 10.55 -13.52
N VAL A 131 11.62 10.03 -14.63
CA VAL A 131 12.38 9.24 -15.61
C VAL A 131 12.58 10.04 -16.90
N LYS A 132 13.70 9.81 -17.59
CA LYS A 132 14.06 10.55 -18.81
C LYS A 132 13.14 10.24 -19.99
N ALA A 133 12.60 9.03 -20.03
CA ALA A 133 11.71 8.57 -21.10
C ALA A 133 10.78 7.48 -20.57
N MET A 134 9.62 7.34 -21.21
CA MET A 134 8.70 6.26 -20.97
C MET A 134 9.35 4.92 -21.33
N PRO A 135 9.36 3.91 -20.45
CA PRO A 135 9.85 2.58 -20.79
C PRO A 135 8.91 1.87 -21.77
N ASP A 136 9.43 0.86 -22.47
CA ASP A 136 8.64 0.05 -23.43
C ASP A 136 7.45 -0.66 -22.76
N ASP A 137 7.61 -1.08 -21.50
CA ASP A 137 6.53 -1.61 -20.67
C ASP A 137 6.26 -0.65 -19.49
N PRO A 138 5.24 0.21 -19.58
CA PRO A 138 4.90 1.13 -18.49
C PRO A 138 4.33 0.43 -17.25
N PHE A 139 3.92 -0.83 -17.36
CA PHE A 139 3.38 -1.64 -16.26
C PHE A 139 4.39 -2.60 -15.66
N ILE A 140 5.68 -2.32 -15.77
CA ILE A 140 6.75 -3.21 -15.27
C ILE A 140 6.61 -3.53 -13.77
N GLY A 141 5.99 -2.64 -13.00
CA GLY A 141 5.71 -2.80 -11.57
C GLY A 141 4.36 -3.44 -11.24
N ARG A 142 3.68 -4.07 -12.21
CA ARG A 142 2.37 -4.71 -11.99
C ARG A 142 2.44 -5.80 -10.94
N HIS A 143 1.49 -5.80 -10.00
CA HIS A 143 1.43 -6.79 -8.92
C HIS A 143 0.04 -6.85 -8.29
N GLN A 144 -0.14 -7.83 -7.43
CA GLN A 144 -1.25 -7.96 -6.48
C GLN A 144 -0.65 -7.84 -5.07
N ASP A 145 -1.22 -7.00 -4.24
CA ASP A 145 -0.73 -6.79 -2.86
C ASP A 145 -0.76 -8.08 -2.02
N ALA A 146 -1.65 -9.00 -2.37
CA ALA A 146 -1.70 -10.32 -1.75
C ALA A 146 -0.38 -11.08 -1.83
N PHE A 147 0.46 -10.84 -2.85
CA PHE A 147 1.80 -11.41 -2.93
C PHE A 147 2.68 -10.97 -1.76
N TYR A 148 2.57 -9.70 -1.37
CA TYR A 148 3.36 -9.12 -0.28
C TYR A 148 2.70 -9.29 1.09
N ASN A 149 1.38 -9.41 1.14
CA ASN A 149 0.57 -9.46 2.35
C ASN A 149 -0.22 -10.77 2.49
N MET A 150 0.34 -11.89 2.00
CA MET A 150 -0.32 -13.20 2.11
C MET A 150 -0.74 -13.48 3.56
N GLY A 151 -1.95 -14.01 3.71
CA GLY A 151 -2.56 -14.27 5.01
C GLY A 151 -3.11 -13.04 5.73
N MET A 152 -2.83 -11.81 5.25
CA MET A 152 -3.44 -10.61 5.83
C MET A 152 -4.71 -10.25 5.08
N GLU A 153 -5.81 -10.10 5.81
CA GLU A 153 -7.04 -9.55 5.28
C GLU A 153 -7.00 -8.03 5.45
N CYS A 154 -6.89 -7.32 4.35
CA CYS A 154 -6.85 -5.86 4.36
C CYS A 154 -7.22 -5.27 3.01
N PHE A 155 -7.73 -4.04 3.04
CA PHE A 155 -7.79 -3.15 1.89
C PHE A 155 -6.57 -2.23 1.89
N THR A 156 -6.04 -1.95 0.71
CA THR A 156 -5.00 -0.95 0.53
C THR A 156 -5.64 0.37 0.15
N CYS A 157 -5.25 1.44 0.84
CA CYS A 157 -5.64 2.81 0.55
C CYS A 157 -4.43 3.55 -0.01
N TRP A 158 -4.43 3.84 -1.32
CA TRP A 158 -3.43 4.65 -1.98
C TRP A 158 -3.87 6.11 -2.01
N ILE A 159 -3.02 7.01 -1.49
CA ILE A 159 -3.31 8.41 -1.24
C ILE A 159 -2.32 9.28 -2.01
N PRO A 160 -2.74 10.03 -3.04
CA PRO A 160 -1.90 11.00 -3.73
C PRO A 160 -1.68 12.24 -2.87
N LEU A 161 -0.44 12.73 -2.80
CA LEU A 161 -0.07 13.90 -1.99
C LEU A 161 0.15 15.17 -2.82
N ILE A 162 0.21 15.03 -4.14
CA ILE A 162 0.29 16.11 -5.13
C ILE A 162 -0.70 15.83 -6.25
N GLU A 163 -0.92 16.79 -7.14
CA GLU A 163 -1.61 16.50 -8.39
C GLU A 163 -0.78 15.52 -9.23
N ILE A 164 -1.43 14.45 -9.70
CA ILE A 164 -0.81 13.40 -10.50
C ILE A 164 -1.56 13.29 -11.82
N ASP A 165 -1.04 13.99 -12.81
CA ASP A 165 -1.52 13.98 -14.20
C ASP A 165 -0.97 12.78 -15.00
N GLU A 166 -1.18 12.77 -16.31
CA GLU A 166 -0.69 11.74 -17.22
C GLU A 166 0.84 11.63 -17.22
N ARG A 167 1.53 12.76 -17.07
CA ARG A 167 3.00 12.82 -17.09
C ARG A 167 3.60 12.28 -15.79
N ALA A 168 2.95 12.56 -14.67
CA ALA A 168 3.36 12.04 -13.37
C ALA A 168 3.01 10.55 -13.19
N GLY A 169 2.20 9.98 -14.10
CA GLY A 169 1.84 8.57 -14.15
C GLY A 169 0.74 8.21 -13.15
N GLY A 170 1.07 7.85 -11.94
CA GLY A 170 0.12 7.49 -10.89
C GLY A 170 -0.19 6.00 -10.82
N LEU A 171 -1.31 5.68 -10.21
CA LEU A 171 -1.80 4.32 -10.04
C LEU A 171 -2.69 3.93 -11.22
N ALA A 172 -2.46 2.75 -11.78
CA ALA A 172 -3.38 2.07 -12.69
C ALA A 172 -3.89 0.79 -12.05
N VAL A 173 -5.16 0.46 -12.23
CA VAL A 173 -5.79 -0.76 -11.69
C VAL A 173 -6.52 -1.53 -12.79
N LEU A 174 -6.68 -2.84 -12.60
CA LEU A 174 -7.49 -3.70 -13.45
C LEU A 174 -8.79 -4.07 -12.72
N PRO A 175 -9.92 -3.45 -13.06
CA PRO A 175 -11.19 -3.73 -12.40
C PRO A 175 -11.65 -5.18 -12.58
N GLY A 176 -12.27 -5.76 -11.52
CA GLY A 176 -12.95 -7.05 -11.57
C GLY A 176 -12.04 -8.28 -11.54
N LEU A 177 -10.71 -8.11 -11.57
CA LEU A 177 -9.76 -9.25 -11.57
C LEU A 177 -9.36 -9.73 -10.16
N HIS A 178 -9.81 -9.08 -9.11
CA HIS A 178 -9.53 -9.47 -7.71
C HIS A 178 -10.14 -10.83 -7.34
N LYS A 179 -11.20 -11.27 -8.03
CA LYS A 179 -11.83 -12.59 -7.87
C LYS A 179 -11.14 -13.69 -8.67
N GLY A 180 -10.14 -13.31 -9.45
CA GLY A 180 -9.43 -14.22 -10.32
C GLY A 180 -8.23 -14.90 -9.68
N ASP A 181 -7.35 -15.39 -10.54
CA ASP A 181 -6.16 -16.11 -10.15
C ASP A 181 -5.11 -15.19 -9.48
N PHE A 182 -4.18 -15.83 -8.82
CA PHE A 182 -2.95 -15.21 -8.38
C PHE A 182 -1.95 -15.22 -9.55
N PHE A 183 -1.72 -14.05 -10.16
CA PHE A 183 -1.01 -13.91 -11.43
C PHE A 183 0.52 -13.92 -11.31
N HIS A 184 1.09 -13.83 -10.13
CA HIS A 184 2.54 -13.83 -9.94
C HIS A 184 3.17 -15.18 -10.33
N ASP A 185 4.23 -15.14 -11.14
CA ASP A 185 4.96 -16.34 -11.55
C ASP A 185 5.77 -16.92 -10.39
N ARG A 186 5.37 -18.09 -9.91
CA ARG A 186 6.05 -18.80 -8.84
C ARG A 186 7.42 -19.36 -9.26
N ASN A 187 7.72 -19.36 -10.54
CA ASN A 187 8.98 -19.85 -11.12
C ASN A 187 9.96 -18.71 -11.44
N ASP A 188 9.67 -17.47 -11.07
CA ASP A 188 10.52 -16.29 -11.25
C ASP A 188 11.06 -15.73 -9.91
N PRO A 189 11.70 -16.53 -9.03
CA PRO A 189 12.29 -15.98 -7.81
C PRO A 189 13.56 -15.17 -8.14
N PRO A 190 13.88 -14.14 -7.37
CA PRO A 190 13.16 -13.65 -6.19
C PRO A 190 12.06 -12.62 -6.53
N GLN A 191 11.91 -12.22 -7.79
CA GLN A 191 11.03 -11.12 -8.22
C GLN A 191 9.56 -11.54 -8.26
N TYR A 192 9.29 -12.80 -8.66
CA TYR A 192 7.93 -13.33 -8.80
C TYR A 192 7.00 -12.38 -9.57
N ARG A 193 7.49 -11.82 -10.67
CA ARG A 193 6.76 -10.84 -11.47
C ARG A 193 5.50 -11.44 -12.07
N ILE A 194 4.53 -10.60 -12.34
CA ILE A 194 3.42 -10.98 -13.23
C ILE A 194 3.94 -10.91 -14.66
N PRO A 195 3.93 -12.04 -15.42
CA PRO A 195 4.47 -12.06 -16.76
C PRO A 195 3.75 -11.07 -17.71
N PRO A 196 4.45 -10.46 -18.65
CA PRO A 196 3.81 -9.73 -19.74
C PRO A 196 2.77 -10.60 -20.45
N GLY A 197 1.57 -10.06 -20.70
CA GLY A 197 0.47 -10.79 -21.34
C GLY A 197 -0.33 -11.72 -20.43
N ALA A 198 0.04 -11.88 -19.14
CA ALA A 198 -0.77 -12.63 -18.18
C ALA A 198 -2.04 -11.86 -17.74
N LEU A 199 -2.05 -10.55 -17.92
CA LEU A 199 -3.16 -9.67 -17.61
C LEU A 199 -3.75 -9.07 -18.89
N PRO A 200 -5.07 -8.80 -18.92
CA PRO A 200 -5.69 -8.09 -20.05
C PRO A 200 -5.21 -6.62 -20.11
N ASP A 201 -5.42 -6.00 -21.25
CA ASP A 201 -4.99 -4.62 -21.52
C ASP A 201 -6.17 -3.63 -21.37
N ASN A 202 -6.89 -3.72 -20.25
CA ASN A 202 -8.00 -2.81 -19.94
C ASN A 202 -7.78 -2.06 -18.63
N TRP A 203 -6.59 -1.52 -18.50
CA TRP A 203 -6.20 -0.72 -17.34
C TRP A 203 -7.04 0.54 -17.20
N HIS A 204 -7.39 0.86 -15.95
CA HIS A 204 -8.09 2.09 -15.59
C HIS A 204 -7.17 2.98 -14.78
N ARG A 205 -7.24 4.28 -15.06
CA ARG A 205 -6.47 5.32 -14.41
C ARG A 205 -7.22 6.64 -14.43
N SER A 206 -6.98 7.52 -13.46
CA SER A 206 -7.50 8.89 -13.44
C SER A 206 -6.38 9.91 -13.21
N VAL A 207 -6.66 11.18 -13.44
CA VAL A 207 -5.90 12.27 -12.82
C VAL A 207 -6.27 12.28 -11.35
N TYR A 208 -5.28 12.38 -10.47
CA TYR A 208 -5.48 12.36 -9.03
C TYR A 208 -5.10 13.71 -8.42
N HIS A 209 -5.80 14.10 -7.36
CA HIS A 209 -5.56 15.34 -6.63
C HIS A 209 -5.35 15.04 -5.14
N PRO A 210 -4.63 15.90 -4.40
CA PRO A 210 -4.63 15.83 -2.95
C PRO A 210 -6.06 15.80 -2.40
N GLY A 211 -6.33 14.88 -1.46
CA GLY A 211 -7.68 14.64 -0.96
C GLY A 211 -8.41 13.48 -1.64
N ASP A 212 -7.96 13.02 -2.80
CA ASP A 212 -8.45 11.78 -3.43
C ASP A 212 -7.90 10.54 -2.68
N MET A 213 -8.55 9.39 -2.90
CA MET A 213 -8.07 8.10 -2.42
C MET A 213 -8.53 6.98 -3.36
N VAL A 214 -7.65 6.02 -3.64
CA VAL A 214 -8.03 4.74 -4.24
C VAL A 214 -7.90 3.65 -3.19
N MET A 215 -9.02 3.02 -2.85
CA MET A 215 -9.07 1.86 -1.95
C MET A 215 -9.26 0.61 -2.80
N PHE A 216 -8.50 -0.45 -2.58
CA PHE A 216 -8.60 -1.67 -3.39
C PHE A 216 -8.32 -2.94 -2.59
N ASP A 217 -8.93 -4.03 -3.09
CA ASP A 217 -8.69 -5.37 -2.56
C ASP A 217 -7.26 -5.83 -2.83
N LYS A 218 -6.67 -6.55 -1.89
CA LYS A 218 -5.30 -7.08 -2.00
C LYS A 218 -5.05 -7.93 -3.25
N MET A 219 -6.12 -8.53 -3.82
CA MET A 219 -6.04 -9.34 -5.04
C MET A 219 -6.21 -8.51 -6.31
N THR A 220 -6.56 -7.22 -6.23
CA THR A 220 -6.69 -6.37 -7.41
C THR A 220 -5.33 -6.13 -8.07
N PRO A 221 -5.11 -6.55 -9.32
CA PRO A 221 -3.88 -6.25 -10.03
C PRO A 221 -3.78 -4.74 -10.27
N HIS A 222 -2.64 -4.17 -9.93
CA HIS A 222 -2.38 -2.74 -10.09
C HIS A 222 -0.91 -2.47 -10.44
N SER A 223 -0.63 -1.26 -10.87
CA SER A 223 0.72 -0.82 -11.21
C SER A 223 0.90 0.67 -10.96
N GLY A 224 2.03 1.03 -10.39
CA GLY A 224 2.51 2.41 -10.43
C GLY A 224 3.14 2.69 -11.78
N LEU A 225 2.59 3.66 -12.51
CA LEU A 225 3.10 4.06 -13.83
C LEU A 225 4.36 4.93 -13.72
N PRO A 226 5.20 4.98 -14.75
CA PRO A 226 6.39 5.83 -14.80
C PRO A 226 6.04 7.31 -14.65
N ASN A 227 6.94 8.07 -14.05
CA ASN A 227 6.83 9.51 -13.85
C ASN A 227 7.72 10.24 -14.86
N THR A 228 7.16 10.80 -15.91
CA THR A 228 7.86 11.58 -16.93
C THR A 228 7.73 13.10 -16.73
N SER A 229 7.16 13.52 -15.59
CA SER A 229 7.11 14.95 -15.22
C SER A 229 8.45 15.43 -14.69
N ASN A 230 8.55 16.69 -14.29
CA ASN A 230 9.70 17.24 -13.58
C ASN A 230 9.52 17.29 -12.05
N LEU A 231 8.47 16.64 -11.53
CA LEU A 231 8.19 16.55 -10.09
C LEU A 231 8.52 15.16 -9.57
N PHE A 232 8.93 15.05 -8.32
CA PHE A 232 8.82 13.77 -7.62
C PHE A 232 7.33 13.48 -7.38
N ARG A 233 6.84 12.33 -7.81
CA ARG A 233 5.48 11.89 -7.47
C ARG A 233 5.45 11.38 -6.05
N LEU A 234 4.55 11.95 -5.24
CA LEU A 234 4.40 11.62 -3.82
C LEU A 234 3.07 10.92 -3.59
N SER A 235 3.11 9.77 -2.94
CA SER A 235 1.93 9.04 -2.48
C SER A 235 2.24 8.18 -1.26
N MET A 236 1.22 7.80 -0.52
CA MET A 236 1.32 6.87 0.60
C MET A 236 0.30 5.74 0.43
N ASP A 237 0.72 4.51 0.75
CA ASP A 237 -0.18 3.37 0.89
C ASP A 237 -0.31 3.01 2.37
N ILE A 238 -1.54 2.96 2.87
CA ILE A 238 -1.87 2.45 4.20
C ILE A 238 -2.82 1.26 4.07
N ARG A 239 -2.92 0.43 5.10
CA ARG A 239 -3.79 -0.76 5.07
C ARG A 239 -4.76 -0.71 6.23
N VAL A 240 -6.03 -0.96 5.91
CA VAL A 240 -7.13 -1.04 6.86
C VAL A 240 -7.78 -2.42 6.79
N ALA A 241 -8.15 -2.98 7.95
CA ALA A 241 -8.86 -4.24 7.99
C ALA A 241 -10.24 -4.13 7.34
N PRO A 242 -10.75 -5.19 6.69
CA PRO A 242 -12.11 -5.20 6.18
C PRO A 242 -13.13 -5.26 7.32
N ILE A 243 -14.34 -4.76 7.03
CA ILE A 243 -15.47 -4.79 7.96
C ILE A 243 -15.85 -6.23 8.29
N GLY A 244 -16.03 -6.51 9.58
CA GLY A 244 -16.54 -7.82 10.05
C GLY A 244 -15.57 -8.98 9.85
N GLY A 245 -14.31 -8.72 9.48
CA GLY A 245 -13.25 -9.72 9.37
C GLY A 245 -12.56 -10.01 10.70
N ASP A 246 -11.79 -11.10 10.75
CA ASP A 246 -10.89 -11.37 11.87
C ASP A 246 -9.79 -10.30 11.91
N LEU A 247 -9.75 -9.54 12.99
CA LEU A 247 -8.72 -8.50 13.16
C LEU A 247 -7.36 -9.16 13.41
N PRO A 248 -6.28 -8.68 12.77
CA PRO A 248 -4.94 -9.16 13.06
C PRO A 248 -4.52 -8.78 14.48
N VAL A 249 -3.65 -9.60 15.06
CA VAL A 249 -3.01 -9.31 16.35
C VAL A 249 -1.72 -8.55 16.07
N ILE A 250 -1.66 -7.30 16.55
CA ILE A 250 -0.47 -6.45 16.42
C ILE A 250 0.02 -6.14 17.84
N GLY A 251 1.28 -6.42 18.12
CA GLY A 251 1.78 -6.19 19.47
C GLY A 251 3.22 -6.63 19.66
N VAL A 252 3.57 -6.81 20.93
CA VAL A 252 4.92 -7.15 21.37
C VAL A 252 4.99 -8.63 21.72
N ILE A 253 6.01 -9.33 21.24
CA ILE A 253 6.25 -10.74 21.53
C ILE A 253 6.60 -10.90 23.02
N GLU A 254 5.81 -11.65 23.75
CA GLU A 254 6.11 -12.06 25.16
C GLU A 254 6.77 -13.43 25.21
N LYS A 255 6.45 -14.31 24.24
CA LYS A 255 7.03 -15.66 24.13
C LYS A 255 6.95 -16.15 22.69
N PHE A 256 7.98 -16.88 22.23
CA PHE A 256 8.01 -17.47 20.91
C PHE A 256 8.63 -18.88 20.96
N ASP A 257 7.76 -19.88 21.09
CA ASP A 257 8.13 -21.32 21.14
C ASP A 257 8.05 -21.94 19.72
N GLU A 258 8.20 -23.27 19.66
CA GLU A 258 8.15 -24.02 18.39
C GLU A 258 6.75 -24.10 17.79
N ASP A 259 5.73 -24.19 18.64
CA ASP A 259 4.33 -24.45 18.27
C ASP A 259 3.39 -23.31 18.64
N ARG A 260 3.90 -22.22 19.24
CA ARG A 260 3.09 -21.09 19.68
C ARG A 260 3.88 -19.79 19.82
N ILE A 261 3.15 -18.68 19.64
CA ILE A 261 3.62 -17.35 19.97
C ILE A 261 2.63 -16.67 20.93
N VAL A 262 3.14 -15.94 21.93
CA VAL A 262 2.33 -15.10 22.81
C VAL A 262 2.65 -13.66 22.49
N VAL A 263 1.63 -12.88 22.15
CA VAL A 263 1.74 -11.47 21.77
C VAL A 263 0.88 -10.64 22.72
N ARG A 264 1.49 -9.65 23.37
CA ARG A 264 0.73 -8.61 24.09
C ARG A 264 0.27 -7.57 23.06
N ASP A 265 -1.03 -7.56 22.81
CA ASP A 265 -1.65 -6.70 21.81
C ASP A 265 -1.67 -5.21 22.24
N GLN A 266 -2.16 -4.38 21.34
CA GLN A 266 -2.29 -2.93 21.57
C GLN A 266 -3.25 -2.55 22.70
N ASN A 267 -4.13 -3.47 23.13
CA ASN A 267 -5.04 -3.29 24.28
C ASN A 267 -4.42 -3.79 25.58
N GLY A 268 -3.16 -4.26 25.54
CA GLY A 268 -2.44 -4.82 26.67
C GLY A 268 -2.85 -6.25 27.04
N GLN A 269 -3.62 -6.94 26.18
CA GLN A 269 -4.04 -8.33 26.38
C GLN A 269 -3.04 -9.29 25.77
N SER A 270 -2.68 -10.35 26.52
CA SER A 270 -1.82 -11.40 26.01
C SER A 270 -2.65 -12.40 25.20
N ARG A 271 -2.38 -12.47 23.90
CA ARG A 271 -2.99 -13.42 22.95
C ARG A 271 -2.01 -14.54 22.67
N GLN A 272 -2.43 -15.79 22.94
CA GLN A 272 -1.67 -16.97 22.58
C GLN A 272 -2.17 -17.51 21.25
N LEU A 273 -1.27 -17.65 20.28
CA LEU A 273 -1.57 -18.18 18.95
C LEU A 273 -0.77 -19.44 18.69
N THR A 274 -1.41 -20.47 18.16
CA THR A 274 -0.74 -21.65 17.65
C THR A 274 -0.07 -21.36 16.31
N ILE A 275 1.10 -21.94 16.09
CA ILE A 275 1.88 -21.85 14.85
C ILE A 275 2.27 -23.24 14.38
N ASP A 276 2.35 -23.43 13.08
CA ASP A 276 2.71 -24.69 12.45
C ASP A 276 3.49 -24.47 11.14
N ALA A 277 3.76 -25.56 10.42
CA ALA A 277 4.49 -25.51 9.16
C ALA A 277 3.76 -24.73 8.04
N ASP A 278 2.43 -24.56 8.15
CA ASP A 278 1.62 -23.84 7.18
C ASP A 278 1.49 -22.35 7.52
N THR A 279 1.95 -21.92 8.71
CA THR A 279 1.98 -20.51 9.09
C THR A 279 2.89 -19.75 8.11
N TYR A 280 2.33 -18.79 7.39
CA TYR A 280 3.08 -17.97 6.43
C TYR A 280 3.94 -16.94 7.15
N CYS A 281 5.25 -17.10 7.07
CA CYS A 281 6.18 -16.15 7.66
C CYS A 281 6.89 -15.32 6.60
N ARG A 282 7.01 -14.00 6.87
CA ARG A 282 7.67 -13.08 5.97
C ARG A 282 8.55 -12.09 6.72
N TRP A 283 9.71 -11.80 6.15
CA TRP A 283 10.52 -10.66 6.54
C TRP A 283 10.20 -9.43 5.69
N THR A 284 10.72 -8.30 6.08
CA THR A 284 10.69 -7.08 5.27
C THR A 284 11.31 -7.35 3.89
N ALA A 285 10.95 -6.56 2.88
CA ALA A 285 11.40 -6.69 1.50
C ALA A 285 11.00 -7.99 0.78
N GLY A 286 9.92 -8.67 1.23
CA GLY A 286 9.30 -9.78 0.50
C GLY A 286 9.94 -11.14 0.70
N LYS A 287 10.96 -11.27 1.54
CA LYS A 287 11.56 -12.56 1.80
C LYS A 287 10.63 -13.45 2.63
N ARG A 288 10.18 -14.56 2.02
CA ARG A 288 9.46 -15.62 2.74
C ARG A 288 10.43 -16.42 3.63
N LEU A 289 9.99 -16.74 4.83
CA LEU A 289 10.73 -17.49 5.84
C LEU A 289 9.90 -18.70 6.30
N SER A 290 10.58 -19.71 6.83
CA SER A 290 9.95 -20.68 7.71
C SER A 290 9.72 -20.06 9.09
N VAL A 291 8.84 -20.67 9.88
CA VAL A 291 8.62 -20.28 11.30
C VAL A 291 9.95 -20.30 12.08
N ASN A 292 10.78 -21.33 11.86
CA ASN A 292 12.06 -21.45 12.54
C ASN A 292 13.04 -20.31 12.18
N GLU A 293 13.11 -19.93 10.89
CA GLU A 293 13.93 -18.77 10.48
C GLU A 293 13.41 -17.49 11.12
N LEU A 294 12.10 -17.24 11.09
CA LEU A 294 11.51 -16.04 11.70
C LEU A 294 11.81 -15.99 13.20
N ARG A 295 11.70 -17.12 13.90
CA ARG A 295 12.01 -17.23 15.33
C ARG A 295 13.47 -16.93 15.67
N THR A 296 14.40 -17.16 14.76
CA THR A 296 15.81 -16.77 14.97
C THR A 296 16.05 -15.27 14.79
N MET A 297 15.15 -14.59 14.10
CA MET A 297 15.27 -13.17 13.73
C MET A 297 14.45 -12.25 14.66
N LEU A 298 13.34 -12.75 15.23
CA LEU A 298 12.51 -12.02 16.18
C LEU A 298 12.76 -12.51 17.61
N GLN A 299 12.80 -11.59 18.54
CA GLN A 299 13.03 -11.84 19.97
C GLN A 299 11.84 -11.39 20.81
N VAL A 300 11.79 -11.85 22.05
CA VAL A 300 10.89 -11.29 23.07
C VAL A 300 11.17 -9.80 23.20
N GLY A 301 10.11 -9.00 23.13
CA GLY A 301 10.19 -7.54 23.10
C GLY A 301 10.05 -6.92 21.71
N ASP A 302 10.27 -7.69 20.62
CA ASP A 302 10.05 -7.21 19.27
C ASP A 302 8.56 -7.10 18.94
N ARG A 303 8.22 -6.20 18.01
CA ARG A 303 6.85 -6.10 17.50
C ARG A 303 6.61 -7.12 16.39
N VAL A 304 5.40 -7.67 16.40
CA VAL A 304 4.94 -8.60 15.38
C VAL A 304 3.51 -8.26 14.96
N LEU A 305 3.20 -8.56 13.71
CA LEU A 305 1.86 -8.55 13.15
C LEU A 305 1.51 -9.99 12.75
N ALA A 306 0.39 -10.48 13.27
CA ALA A 306 -0.14 -11.81 13.01
C ALA A 306 -1.55 -11.71 12.42
N SER A 307 -1.79 -12.26 11.23
CA SER A 307 -3.17 -12.57 10.87
C SER A 307 -3.59 -13.86 11.57
N VAL A 308 -4.84 -13.93 11.98
CA VAL A 308 -5.34 -15.01 12.82
C VAL A 308 -6.62 -15.59 12.23
N SER A 309 -6.84 -16.86 12.51
CA SER A 309 -8.14 -17.52 12.38
C SER A 309 -8.34 -18.31 13.65
N GLU A 310 -9.34 -17.92 14.44
CA GLU A 310 -9.50 -18.40 15.82
C GLU A 310 -8.22 -18.12 16.65
N ASP A 311 -7.58 -19.16 17.19
CA ASP A 311 -6.35 -19.06 17.97
C ASP A 311 -5.10 -19.53 17.17
N ARG A 312 -5.18 -19.59 15.83
CA ARG A 312 -4.09 -19.99 14.97
C ARG A 312 -3.56 -18.78 14.19
N ALA A 313 -2.25 -18.60 14.18
CA ALA A 313 -1.59 -17.65 13.31
C ALA A 313 -1.55 -18.17 11.86
N ILE A 314 -2.23 -17.49 10.96
CA ILE A 314 -2.19 -17.76 9.52
C ILE A 314 -0.91 -17.19 8.92
N SER A 315 -0.54 -15.99 9.37
CA SER A 315 0.73 -15.38 8.96
C SER A 315 1.39 -14.62 10.11
N LEU A 316 2.72 -14.49 10.04
CA LEU A 316 3.54 -13.74 10.99
C LEU A 316 4.56 -12.88 10.22
N ARG A 317 4.71 -11.62 10.63
CA ARG A 317 5.74 -10.72 10.09
C ARG A 317 6.05 -9.59 11.08
N PRO A 318 7.24 -8.96 11.02
CA PRO A 318 7.42 -7.68 11.68
C PRO A 318 6.52 -6.62 11.00
N PRO A 319 5.99 -5.65 11.77
CA PRO A 319 5.30 -4.49 11.20
C PRO A 319 6.29 -3.64 10.40
N ARG A 320 5.82 -3.09 9.28
CA ARG A 320 6.52 -2.02 8.54
C ARG A 320 5.59 -1.31 7.59
#